data_6181a06189bb4c1941843da4db95c02e
#
_entry.id   6181a06189bb4c1941843da4db95c02e
#
_cell.length_a   1.000
_cell.length_b   1.000
_cell.length_c   1.000
_cell.angle_alpha   90.00
_cell.angle_beta   90.00
_cell.angle_gamma   90.00
#
_symmetry.space_group_name_H-M   'P 1'
#
loop_
_entity.id
_entity.type
_entity.pdbx_description
1 polymer ?
#
loop_
_entity_poly.entity_id
_entity_poly.type
_entity_poly.pdbx_seq_one_letter_code
_entity_poly.pdbx_strand_id
1 'polypeptide(L)'
;MSSFKEIVTKAVIGKAKKTNSNSFTLTPEETPNTVLGCWVINHSFNGVKGTNGTVTINGNFDVNVWYSYDADKKTAVTTKKFSYTDNLNVPLRNDANMDGASEIIVRCLKQPTVSNVKCENGNVYLDIEKEMGVEIIGDAKVKISVEDDYDDYDEIVDEEEVNEVIDNVDENYLDNN
;
A
#
# COMPACT_ATOMS: atom_id res chain seq x y z
N MET A 1 19.75 32.43 12.98
CA MET A 1 19.33 31.34 13.88
C MET A 1 18.26 30.54 13.16
N SER A 2 18.47 29.24 13.04
CA SER A 2 17.42 28.38 12.50
C SER A 2 16.25 28.33 13.48
N SER A 3 15.09 28.79 13.06
CA SER A 3 13.87 28.62 13.81
C SER A 3 13.23 27.28 13.48
N PHE A 4 12.62 26.64 14.47
CA PHE A 4 11.88 25.39 14.27
C PHE A 4 10.39 25.68 14.39
N LYS A 5 9.63 25.15 13.46
CA LYS A 5 8.17 25.14 13.58
C LYS A 5 7.71 23.71 13.84
N GLU A 6 6.74 23.57 14.73
CA GLU A 6 6.07 22.29 14.98
C GLU A 6 4.76 22.28 14.19
N ILE A 7 4.59 21.26 13.36
CA ILE A 7 3.38 21.09 12.57
C ILE A 7 2.73 19.75 12.91
N VAL A 8 1.40 19.71 12.87
CA VAL A 8 0.62 18.48 12.93
C VAL A 8 0.16 18.16 11.53
N THR A 9 0.47 16.99 11.06
CA THR A 9 0.11 16.53 9.71
C THR A 9 -0.21 15.04 9.73
N LYS A 10 -0.93 14.58 8.72
CA LYS A 10 -1.10 13.15 8.48
C LYS A 10 0.21 12.54 8.00
N ALA A 11 0.63 11.48 8.62
CA ALA A 11 1.86 10.76 8.29
C ALA A 11 1.69 9.26 8.50
N VAL A 12 2.60 8.48 7.95
CA VAL A 12 2.70 7.05 8.25
C VAL A 12 3.23 6.92 9.68
N ILE A 13 2.36 6.52 10.60
CA ILE A 13 2.67 6.34 12.02
C ILE A 13 3.06 4.91 12.38
N GLY A 14 2.85 3.97 11.48
CA GLY A 14 3.26 2.58 11.62
C GLY A 14 3.30 1.88 10.27
N LYS A 15 4.24 0.96 10.13
CA LYS A 15 4.42 0.17 8.91
C LYS A 15 4.95 -1.21 9.27
N ALA A 16 4.32 -2.24 8.77
CA ALA A 16 4.75 -3.62 8.99
C ALA A 16 4.42 -4.49 7.77
N LYS A 17 5.14 -5.58 7.65
CA LYS A 17 4.85 -6.64 6.69
C LYS A 17 4.92 -8.01 7.36
N LYS A 18 4.18 -8.95 6.81
CA LYS A 18 4.17 -10.33 7.28
C LYS A 18 4.16 -11.29 6.10
N THR A 19 5.11 -12.21 6.12
CA THR A 19 5.12 -13.36 5.21
C THR A 19 4.46 -14.54 5.90
N ASN A 20 3.45 -15.12 5.26
CA ASN A 20 2.73 -16.27 5.75
C ASN A 20 2.87 -17.43 4.79
N SER A 21 3.01 -18.62 5.35
CA SER A 21 2.87 -19.89 4.64
C SER A 21 1.79 -20.71 5.33
N ASN A 22 0.72 -20.99 4.61
CA ASN A 22 -0.42 -21.73 5.14
C ASN A 22 -0.65 -23.00 4.32
N SER A 23 -1.05 -24.05 4.99
CA SER A 23 -1.37 -25.34 4.37
C SER A 23 -2.87 -25.47 4.14
N PHE A 24 -3.23 -25.93 2.95
CA PHE A 24 -4.61 -26.15 2.54
C PHE A 24 -4.75 -27.56 1.94
N THR A 25 -5.93 -28.11 2.04
CA THR A 25 -6.26 -29.43 1.49
C THR A 25 -7.43 -29.30 0.52
N LEU A 26 -7.26 -29.91 -0.64
CA LEU A 26 -8.27 -29.96 -1.69
C LEU A 26 -8.49 -31.41 -2.09
N THR A 27 -9.75 -31.82 -2.16
CA THR A 27 -10.14 -33.16 -2.62
C THR A 27 -10.78 -33.03 -4.00
N PRO A 28 -10.10 -33.42 -5.09
CA PRO A 28 -10.68 -33.43 -6.43
C PRO A 28 -11.84 -34.44 -6.55
N GLU A 29 -12.67 -34.24 -7.56
CA GLU A 29 -13.78 -35.19 -7.87
C GLU A 29 -13.26 -36.57 -8.25
N GLU A 30 -12.21 -36.61 -9.06
CA GLU A 30 -11.52 -37.83 -9.44
C GLU A 30 -10.30 -38.06 -8.57
N THR A 31 -9.98 -39.31 -8.23
CA THR A 31 -8.76 -39.61 -7.48
C THR A 31 -7.51 -39.26 -8.27
N PRO A 32 -6.74 -38.25 -7.83
CA PRO A 32 -5.58 -37.81 -8.59
C PRO A 32 -4.43 -38.81 -8.52
N ASN A 33 -3.77 -39.03 -9.63
CA ASN A 33 -2.51 -39.77 -9.70
C ASN A 33 -1.31 -38.80 -9.59
N THR A 34 -1.30 -37.78 -10.41
CA THR A 34 -0.19 -36.80 -10.48
C THR A 34 -0.74 -35.39 -10.61
N VAL A 35 -0.21 -34.47 -9.82
CA VAL A 35 -0.48 -33.04 -10.00
C VAL A 35 0.46 -32.52 -11.09
N LEU A 36 -0.14 -32.01 -12.18
CA LEU A 36 0.56 -31.49 -13.33
C LEU A 36 0.84 -29.99 -13.25
N GLY A 37 -0.01 -29.26 -12.56
CA GLY A 37 0.14 -27.84 -12.33
C GLY A 37 -0.79 -27.34 -11.24
N CYS A 38 -0.39 -26.26 -10.58
CA CYS A 38 -1.18 -25.65 -9.54
C CYS A 38 -0.91 -24.15 -9.52
N TRP A 39 -1.97 -23.34 -9.48
CA TRP A 39 -1.82 -21.88 -9.46
C TRP A 39 -2.97 -21.21 -8.71
N VAL A 40 -2.69 -20.03 -8.22
CA VAL A 40 -3.62 -19.21 -7.44
C VAL A 40 -4.11 -18.04 -8.29
N ILE A 41 -5.41 -17.78 -8.25
CA ILE A 41 -6.07 -16.69 -8.96
C ILE A 41 -7.10 -15.99 -8.05
N ASN A 42 -7.61 -14.86 -8.49
CA ASN A 42 -8.72 -14.13 -7.85
C ASN A 42 -8.45 -13.80 -6.38
N HIS A 43 -7.23 -13.39 -6.05
CA HIS A 43 -6.90 -12.93 -4.71
C HIS A 43 -7.60 -11.61 -4.41
N SER A 44 -8.39 -11.60 -3.35
CA SER A 44 -9.03 -10.41 -2.81
C SER A 44 -8.86 -10.35 -1.29
N PHE A 45 -8.77 -9.14 -0.76
CA PHE A 45 -8.57 -8.93 0.67
C PHE A 45 -9.08 -7.57 1.12
N ASN A 46 -9.36 -7.45 2.40
CA ASN A 46 -9.65 -6.19 3.07
C ASN A 46 -8.99 -6.15 4.45
N GLY A 47 -8.66 -4.95 4.89
CA GLY A 47 -8.12 -4.72 6.22
C GLY A 47 -9.19 -4.18 7.16
N VAL A 48 -9.15 -4.62 8.39
CA VAL A 48 -9.98 -4.13 9.49
C VAL A 48 -9.07 -3.56 10.58
N LYS A 49 -9.32 -2.30 10.91
CA LYS A 49 -8.60 -1.59 11.95
C LYS A 49 -9.05 -2.09 13.33
N GLY A 50 -8.10 -2.52 14.15
CA GLY A 50 -8.30 -2.81 15.57
C GLY A 50 -7.82 -1.67 16.47
N THR A 51 -7.38 -2.01 17.66
CA THR A 51 -6.83 -1.07 18.65
C THR A 51 -5.32 -1.21 18.77
N ASN A 52 -4.62 -0.10 19.12
CA ASN A 52 -3.18 -0.12 19.45
C ASN A 52 -2.27 -0.72 18.37
N GLY A 53 -2.52 -0.40 17.11
CA GLY A 53 -1.70 -0.89 16.00
C GLY A 53 -2.08 -2.28 15.50
N THR A 54 -3.12 -2.89 16.03
CA THR A 54 -3.63 -4.18 15.53
C THR A 54 -4.42 -3.98 14.24
N VAL A 55 -4.09 -4.74 13.23
CA VAL A 55 -4.81 -4.78 11.94
C VAL A 55 -5.10 -6.23 11.58
N THR A 56 -6.34 -6.50 11.24
CA THR A 56 -6.78 -7.82 10.76
C THR A 56 -7.00 -7.76 9.26
N ILE A 57 -6.36 -8.66 8.52
CA ILE A 57 -6.54 -8.80 7.08
C ILE A 57 -7.35 -10.06 6.83
N ASN A 58 -8.53 -9.90 6.22
CA ASN A 58 -9.35 -10.99 5.73
C ASN A 58 -9.24 -11.07 4.22
N GLY A 59 -8.98 -12.25 3.72
CA GLY A 59 -8.84 -12.44 2.29
C GLY A 59 -9.30 -13.81 1.83
N ASN A 60 -9.39 -13.94 0.52
CA ASN A 60 -9.69 -15.20 -0.14
C ASN A 60 -8.99 -15.26 -1.50
N PHE A 61 -8.81 -16.46 -1.99
CA PHE A 61 -8.28 -16.74 -3.32
C PHE A 61 -8.82 -18.09 -3.83
N ASP A 62 -8.76 -18.27 -5.13
CA ASP A 62 -9.08 -19.53 -5.77
C ASP A 62 -7.80 -20.26 -6.12
N VAL A 63 -7.77 -21.57 -5.88
CA VAL A 63 -6.69 -22.46 -6.29
C VAL A 63 -7.19 -23.37 -7.38
N ASN A 64 -6.47 -23.39 -8.49
CA ASN A 64 -6.66 -24.34 -9.58
C ASN A 64 -5.60 -25.42 -9.48
N VAL A 65 -6.03 -26.66 -9.55
CA VAL A 65 -5.15 -27.85 -9.61
C VAL A 65 -5.44 -28.60 -10.88
N TRP A 66 -4.44 -28.71 -11.74
CA TRP A 66 -4.45 -29.56 -12.92
C TRP A 66 -3.78 -30.87 -12.58
N TYR A 67 -4.50 -31.98 -12.74
CA TYR A 67 -4.06 -33.30 -12.34
C TYR A 67 -4.43 -34.36 -13.35
N SER A 68 -3.69 -35.47 -13.32
CA SER A 68 -4.02 -36.70 -14.05
C SER A 68 -4.75 -37.67 -13.16
N TYR A 69 -5.57 -38.51 -13.74
CA TYR A 69 -6.29 -39.58 -13.09
C TYR A 69 -6.50 -40.77 -14.05
N ASP A 70 -7.08 -41.85 -13.56
CA ASP A 70 -7.28 -43.08 -14.33
C ASP A 70 -5.96 -43.64 -14.90
N ALA A 71 -5.01 -43.91 -14.00
CA ALA A 71 -3.65 -44.33 -14.33
C ALA A 71 -2.93 -43.42 -15.33
N ASP A 72 -3.04 -42.13 -15.11
CA ASP A 72 -2.45 -41.04 -15.93
C ASP A 72 -2.99 -40.96 -17.37
N LYS A 73 -4.13 -41.56 -17.64
CA LYS A 73 -4.75 -41.56 -18.97
C LYS A 73 -5.61 -40.33 -19.25
N LYS A 74 -6.14 -39.71 -18.19
CA LYS A 74 -7.04 -38.56 -18.27
C LYS A 74 -6.52 -37.43 -17.43
N THR A 75 -6.91 -36.20 -17.76
CA THR A 75 -6.59 -34.99 -16.98
C THR A 75 -7.84 -34.19 -16.71
N ALA A 76 -7.83 -33.48 -15.61
CA ALA A 76 -8.87 -32.55 -15.21
C ALA A 76 -8.30 -31.36 -14.44
N VAL A 77 -9.08 -30.29 -14.33
CA VAL A 77 -8.79 -29.14 -13.49
C VAL A 77 -9.89 -29.03 -12.43
N THR A 78 -9.49 -28.90 -11.18
CA THR A 78 -10.40 -28.59 -10.08
C THR A 78 -10.06 -27.23 -9.50
N THR A 79 -11.09 -26.52 -9.06
CA THR A 79 -10.96 -25.17 -8.46
C THR A 79 -11.60 -25.18 -7.08
N LYS A 80 -10.90 -24.60 -6.10
CA LYS A 80 -11.46 -24.39 -4.77
C LYS A 80 -11.08 -23.02 -4.24
N LYS A 81 -12.07 -22.38 -3.62
CA LYS A 81 -11.87 -21.11 -2.91
C LYS A 81 -11.43 -21.38 -1.47
N PHE A 82 -10.36 -20.70 -1.06
CA PHE A 82 -9.88 -20.68 0.31
C PHE A 82 -9.93 -19.27 0.88
N SER A 83 -10.20 -19.20 2.17
CA SER A 83 -10.19 -17.94 2.92
C SER A 83 -9.10 -17.96 3.98
N TYR A 84 -8.60 -16.78 4.33
CA TYR A 84 -7.62 -16.63 5.39
C TYR A 84 -7.89 -15.39 6.21
N THR A 85 -7.37 -15.38 7.43
CA THR A 85 -7.35 -14.22 8.32
C THR A 85 -5.96 -14.08 8.90
N ASP A 86 -5.35 -12.93 8.68
CA ASP A 86 -4.03 -12.58 9.22
C ASP A 86 -4.18 -11.43 10.23
N ASN A 87 -3.60 -11.60 11.40
CA ASN A 87 -3.51 -10.54 12.41
C ASN A 87 -2.09 -10.00 12.45
N LEU A 88 -1.97 -8.69 12.33
CA LEU A 88 -0.71 -7.98 12.41
C LEU A 88 -0.74 -6.99 13.56
N ASN A 89 0.33 -6.98 14.36
CA ASN A 89 0.61 -5.93 15.31
C ASN A 89 1.64 -4.99 14.69
N VAL A 90 1.19 -3.81 14.30
CA VAL A 90 2.04 -2.81 13.66
C VAL A 90 2.65 -1.93 14.75
N PRO A 91 3.98 -1.89 14.88
CA PRO A 91 4.61 -0.99 15.82
C PRO A 91 4.35 0.45 15.42
N LEU A 92 3.79 1.23 16.35
CA LEU A 92 3.55 2.65 16.15
C LEU A 92 4.82 3.43 16.50
N ARG A 93 5.05 4.51 15.75
CA ARG A 93 6.14 5.45 16.05
C ARG A 93 5.90 6.13 17.40
N ASN A 94 7.00 6.55 18.04
CA ASN A 94 6.94 7.29 19.31
C ASN A 94 5.99 8.49 19.19
N ASP A 95 5.20 8.72 20.21
CA ASP A 95 4.23 9.81 20.31
C ASP A 95 3.04 9.74 19.33
N ALA A 96 2.89 8.64 18.61
CA ALA A 96 1.75 8.40 17.73
C ALA A 96 0.75 7.43 18.38
N ASN A 97 -0.52 7.76 18.26
CA ASN A 97 -1.62 6.91 18.71
C ASN A 97 -2.55 6.60 17.53
N MET A 98 -2.96 5.36 17.45
CA MET A 98 -4.01 4.94 16.53
C MET A 98 -5.36 5.27 17.13
N ASP A 99 -6.15 6.07 16.46
CA ASP A 99 -7.48 6.50 16.89
C ASP A 99 -8.56 6.25 15.82
N GLY A 100 -9.77 6.73 16.06
CA GLY A 100 -10.88 6.59 15.13
C GLY A 100 -10.66 7.24 13.77
N ALA A 101 -9.85 8.30 13.72
CA ALA A 101 -9.50 9.02 12.49
C ALA A 101 -8.31 8.43 11.73
N SER A 102 -7.57 7.50 12.34
CA SER A 102 -6.47 6.79 11.67
C SER A 102 -6.99 5.92 10.54
N GLU A 103 -6.25 5.91 9.45
CA GLU A 103 -6.54 5.11 8.25
C GLU A 103 -5.53 3.98 8.13
N ILE A 104 -5.94 2.86 7.53
CA ILE A 104 -5.06 1.75 7.21
C ILE A 104 -5.00 1.55 5.70
N ILE A 105 -3.81 1.23 5.20
CA ILE A 105 -3.58 0.81 3.83
C ILE A 105 -3.00 -0.59 3.87
N VAL A 106 -3.70 -1.53 3.26
CA VAL A 106 -3.24 -2.92 3.13
C VAL A 106 -2.80 -3.16 1.70
N ARG A 107 -1.62 -3.73 1.54
CA ARG A 107 -1.03 -4.06 0.23
C ARG A 107 -0.63 -5.52 0.18
N CYS A 108 -0.83 -6.14 -0.96
CA CYS A 108 -0.25 -7.43 -1.25
C CYS A 108 1.15 -7.22 -1.84
N LEU A 109 2.19 -7.54 -1.07
CA LEU A 109 3.59 -7.36 -1.49
C LEU A 109 4.09 -8.56 -2.30
N LYS A 110 3.61 -9.75 -1.98
CA LYS A 110 3.82 -10.96 -2.73
C LYS A 110 2.50 -11.70 -2.88
N GLN A 111 2.06 -11.87 -4.11
CA GLN A 111 0.82 -12.59 -4.40
C GLN A 111 0.88 -14.03 -3.88
N PRO A 112 -0.25 -14.59 -3.43
CA PRO A 112 -0.31 -15.97 -3.01
C PRO A 112 0.19 -16.89 -4.13
N THR A 113 1.16 -17.72 -3.79
CA THR A 113 1.76 -18.70 -4.69
C THR A 113 1.87 -20.05 -4.02
N VAL A 114 1.75 -21.12 -4.79
CA VAL A 114 1.97 -22.47 -4.29
C VAL A 114 3.46 -22.70 -4.14
N SER A 115 3.91 -22.90 -2.91
CA SER A 115 5.31 -23.18 -2.57
C SER A 115 5.61 -24.67 -2.50
N ASN A 116 4.60 -25.50 -2.19
CA ASN A 116 4.72 -26.93 -2.15
C ASN A 116 3.37 -27.58 -2.46
N VAL A 117 3.40 -28.72 -3.16
CA VAL A 117 2.21 -29.50 -3.49
C VAL A 117 2.51 -30.98 -3.31
N LYS A 118 1.59 -31.70 -2.68
CA LYS A 118 1.67 -33.14 -2.46
C LYS A 118 0.32 -33.77 -2.75
N CYS A 119 0.33 -34.89 -3.48
CA CYS A 119 -0.86 -35.71 -3.73
C CYS A 119 -0.74 -37.00 -2.97
N GLU A 120 -1.68 -37.25 -2.08
CA GLU A 120 -1.70 -38.46 -1.23
C GLU A 120 -3.12 -38.80 -0.79
N ASN A 121 -3.47 -40.06 -0.80
CA ASN A 121 -4.76 -40.60 -0.32
C ASN A 121 -6.00 -39.89 -0.94
N GLY A 122 -5.95 -39.57 -2.22
CA GLY A 122 -7.03 -38.88 -2.93
C GLY A 122 -7.14 -37.41 -2.65
N ASN A 123 -6.23 -36.83 -1.89
CA ASN A 123 -6.17 -35.39 -1.56
C ASN A 123 -4.94 -34.72 -2.16
N VAL A 124 -5.10 -33.46 -2.41
CA VAL A 124 -4.00 -32.56 -2.79
C VAL A 124 -3.74 -31.62 -1.61
N TYR A 125 -2.52 -31.69 -1.08
CA TYR A 125 -2.04 -30.84 0.00
C TYR A 125 -1.18 -29.73 -0.58
N LEU A 126 -1.49 -28.51 -0.20
CA LEU A 126 -0.89 -27.31 -0.78
C LEU A 126 -0.33 -26.42 0.33
N ASP A 127 0.88 -25.96 0.16
CA ASP A 127 1.42 -24.85 0.93
C ASP A 127 1.39 -23.59 0.06
N ILE A 128 0.75 -22.55 0.56
CA ILE A 128 0.59 -21.29 -0.14
C ILE A 128 1.27 -20.20 0.67
N GLU A 129 2.19 -19.50 0.02
CA GLU A 129 2.98 -18.41 0.58
C GLU A 129 2.54 -17.09 0.00
N LYS A 130 2.38 -16.09 0.88
CA LYS A 130 2.07 -14.72 0.52
C LYS A 130 2.76 -13.74 1.45
N GLU A 131 2.93 -12.50 1.02
CA GLU A 131 3.40 -11.40 1.85
C GLU A 131 2.43 -10.23 1.79
N MET A 132 1.97 -9.79 2.96
CA MET A 132 1.06 -8.68 3.11
C MET A 132 1.76 -7.55 3.88
N GLY A 133 1.53 -6.33 3.46
CA GLY A 133 2.02 -5.12 4.10
C GLY A 133 0.88 -4.24 4.59
N VAL A 134 1.10 -3.56 5.70
CA VAL A 134 0.16 -2.62 6.30
C VAL A 134 0.87 -1.32 6.62
N GLU A 135 0.24 -0.21 6.26
CA GLU A 135 0.60 1.14 6.68
C GLU A 135 -0.55 1.72 7.49
N ILE A 136 -0.23 2.36 8.61
CA ILE A 136 -1.19 3.11 9.42
C ILE A 136 -0.87 4.59 9.25
N ILE A 137 -1.89 5.37 8.87
CA ILE A 137 -1.80 6.80 8.66
C ILE A 137 -2.57 7.48 9.78
N GLY A 138 -1.94 8.41 10.44
CA GLY A 138 -2.54 9.18 11.52
C GLY A 138 -1.85 10.53 11.70
N ASP A 139 -2.31 11.28 12.68
CA ASP A 139 -1.74 12.58 13.01
C ASP A 139 -0.37 12.41 13.68
N ALA A 140 0.60 13.15 13.19
CA ALA A 140 1.95 13.19 13.73
C ALA A 140 2.43 14.63 13.87
N LYS A 141 3.21 14.88 14.94
CA LYS A 141 3.91 16.13 15.13
C LYS A 141 5.29 16.07 14.50
N VAL A 142 5.57 17.01 13.64
CA VAL A 142 6.85 17.10 12.92
C VAL A 142 7.48 18.45 13.22
N LYS A 143 8.77 18.45 13.61
CA LYS A 143 9.57 19.66 13.69
C LYS A 143 10.26 19.89 12.36
N ILE A 144 9.99 21.05 11.77
CA ILE A 144 10.64 21.48 10.55
C ILE A 144 11.59 22.62 10.84
N SER A 145 12.77 22.59 10.24
CA SER A 145 13.68 23.71 10.20
C SER A 145 13.14 24.73 9.19
N VAL A 146 12.99 25.95 9.62
CA VAL A 146 12.60 27.06 8.73
C VAL A 146 13.83 27.90 8.50
N GLU A 147 14.25 27.98 7.26
CA GLU A 147 15.22 28.99 6.83
C GLU A 147 14.45 30.27 6.59
N ASP A 148 14.87 31.34 7.26
CA ASP A 148 14.29 32.65 7.07
C ASP A 148 14.90 33.26 5.79
N ASP A 149 14.46 32.80 4.63
CA ASP A 149 14.69 33.51 3.36
C ASP A 149 13.56 34.51 3.17
N TYR A 150 13.72 35.68 3.81
CA TYR A 150 12.73 36.76 3.73
C TYR A 150 13.04 37.79 2.67
N ASP A 151 13.98 37.54 1.78
CA ASP A 151 14.44 38.58 0.83
C ASP A 151 13.81 38.46 -0.58
N ASP A 152 12.83 37.60 -0.76
CA ASP A 152 12.18 37.44 -2.07
C ASP A 152 10.72 37.94 -2.03
N TYR A 153 10.53 39.21 -1.61
CA TYR A 153 9.29 39.89 -1.95
C TYR A 153 9.48 40.56 -3.31
N ASP A 154 8.73 40.12 -4.30
CA ASP A 154 8.55 40.91 -5.51
C ASP A 154 7.98 42.29 -5.14
N GLU A 155 8.74 43.34 -5.39
CA GLU A 155 8.30 44.73 -5.18
C GLU A 155 7.15 44.99 -6.15
N ILE A 156 5.93 45.09 -5.61
CA ILE A 156 4.77 45.46 -6.41
C ILE A 156 4.91 46.97 -6.66
N VAL A 157 5.32 47.33 -7.86
CA VAL A 157 5.32 48.72 -8.32
C VAL A 157 3.88 49.06 -8.70
N ASP A 158 3.25 49.97 -7.94
CA ASP A 158 1.91 50.44 -8.27
C ASP A 158 1.93 51.07 -9.66
N GLU A 159 0.99 50.71 -10.52
CA GLU A 159 0.84 51.27 -11.88
C GLU A 159 0.66 52.79 -11.86
N GLU A 160 0.21 53.41 -10.76
CA GLU A 160 0.10 54.85 -10.58
C GLU A 160 1.47 55.53 -10.51
N GLU A 161 2.48 54.97 -9.87
CA GLU A 161 3.85 55.52 -9.84
C GLU A 161 4.53 55.45 -11.21
N VAL A 162 4.25 54.43 -12.01
CA VAL A 162 4.77 54.29 -13.37
C VAL A 162 4.20 55.38 -14.29
N ASN A 163 2.94 55.72 -14.11
CA ASN A 163 2.30 56.80 -14.89
C ASN A 163 2.81 58.20 -14.50
N GLU A 164 3.12 58.46 -13.23
CA GLU A 164 3.72 59.73 -12.81
C GLU A 164 5.15 59.91 -13.37
N VAL A 165 5.91 58.85 -13.51
CA VAL A 165 7.26 58.91 -14.11
C VAL A 165 7.19 59.12 -15.61
N ILE A 166 6.15 58.66 -16.30
CA ILE A 166 5.96 58.86 -17.74
C ILE A 166 5.47 60.27 -18.03
N ASP A 167 4.63 60.85 -17.19
CA ASP A 167 4.14 62.24 -17.35
C ASP A 167 5.22 63.28 -17.04
N ASN A 168 6.28 62.96 -16.35
CA ASN A 168 7.43 63.82 -16.08
C ASN A 168 8.58 63.73 -17.11
N VAL A 169 8.44 62.88 -18.13
CA VAL A 169 9.38 62.92 -19.28
C VAL A 169 9.09 64.13 -20.12
N ASP A 170 9.95 65.14 -19.94
CA ASP A 170 9.89 66.43 -20.56
C ASP A 170 9.78 66.35 -22.08
N GLU A 171 8.71 66.90 -22.66
CA GLU A 171 8.46 66.95 -24.10
C GLU A 171 9.55 67.80 -24.87
N ASN A 172 10.49 68.36 -24.14
CA ASN A 172 11.59 69.19 -24.72
C ASN A 172 12.72 68.36 -25.36
N TYR A 173 12.67 67.05 -25.33
CA TYR A 173 13.72 66.25 -25.94
C TYR A 173 13.57 65.98 -27.44
N LEU A 174 12.48 66.46 -28.06
CA LEU A 174 12.16 66.19 -29.47
C LEU A 174 12.37 67.41 -30.40
N ASP A 175 12.75 68.55 -29.87
CA ASP A 175 12.88 69.81 -30.69
C ASP A 175 14.33 70.29 -30.89
N ASN A 176 15.30 69.37 -30.98
CA ASN A 176 16.65 69.79 -31.46
C ASN A 176 17.13 68.76 -32.52
N ASN A 177 16.64 69.03 -33.76
CA ASN A 177 17.34 68.82 -35.01
C ASN A 177 16.76 69.67 -36.10
#